data_14d81cecc39e7df19bb540294632a678
#
_entry.id   14d81cecc39e7df19bb540294632a678
#
_cell.length_a   1.000
_cell.length_b   1.000
_cell.length_c   1.000
_cell.angle_alpha   90.00
_cell.angle_beta   90.00
_cell.angle_gamma   90.00
#
_symmetry.space_group_name_H-M   'P 1'
#
loop_
_entity.id
_entity.type
_entity.pdbx_description
1 polymer ?
#
loop_
_entity_poly.entity_id
_entity_poly.type
_entity_poly.pdbx_seq_one_letter_code
_entity_poly.pdbx_strand_id
1 'polypeptide(L)'
;MYTMNTISIKGRFCVKSATIYKNPDVISRACILYFHGGGLLYGYRCDLPEAHLEQFTSAGFPLIAFDYPLAPACDVKDILQDVIDSVNTYLTEPDLFQITVPGSNPLPYVLFGRSSGAYLTLLSVASIGKHDFSMPDDLPTLKKAPAGVLSYYGYGFLEDLWYENPSHYYQTLPTMSEAILDSLPSEPHTEGPLDTHYSAYVYARQSGKWKSLFYHDREKYFLLYYSLRLCSELPCPVFCAHSTGDTDVPFAEFQKLTEKYHAIRFIASGSQHDFDRDTDSAQTKELLKETITFLHTLI
;
A
#
# COMPACT_ATOMS: atom_id res chain seq x y z
N MET A 1 -19.30 15.02 -8.93
CA MET A 1 -18.91 15.09 -7.47
C MET A 1 -19.07 13.68 -6.91
N TYR A 2 -18.12 13.18 -6.11
CA TYR A 2 -18.23 11.85 -5.50
C TYR A 2 -19.00 11.90 -4.19
N THR A 3 -19.57 10.76 -3.81
CA THR A 3 -20.12 10.48 -2.49
C THR A 3 -19.11 9.69 -1.66
N MET A 4 -19.17 9.83 -0.35
CA MET A 4 -18.33 9.10 0.60
C MET A 4 -19.22 8.38 1.60
N ASN A 5 -18.94 7.10 1.83
CA ASN A 5 -19.58 6.27 2.85
C ASN A 5 -18.54 5.45 3.60
N THR A 6 -18.62 5.43 4.92
CA THR A 6 -17.72 4.62 5.74
C THR A 6 -18.49 3.48 6.39
N ILE A 7 -17.94 2.29 6.28
CA ILE A 7 -18.51 1.07 6.88
C ILE A 7 -17.50 0.45 7.84
N SER A 8 -18.00 -0.24 8.84
CA SER A 8 -17.18 -1.12 9.69
C SER A 8 -17.13 -2.50 9.06
N ILE A 9 -15.94 -3.07 8.97
CA ILE A 9 -15.71 -4.43 8.50
C ILE A 9 -15.00 -5.24 9.58
N LYS A 10 -15.28 -6.54 9.61
CA LYS A 10 -14.58 -7.44 10.53
C LYS A 10 -13.18 -7.69 10.00
N GLY A 11 -12.17 -7.14 10.66
CA GLY A 11 -10.79 -7.54 10.48
C GLY A 11 -10.47 -8.82 11.27
N ARG A 12 -9.29 -9.38 11.03
CA ARG A 12 -8.84 -10.60 11.71
C ARG A 12 -8.55 -10.35 13.20
N PHE A 13 -7.96 -9.21 13.50
CA PHE A 13 -7.46 -8.87 14.85
C PHE A 13 -8.32 -7.83 15.56
N CYS A 14 -8.97 -6.96 14.82
CA CYS A 14 -9.85 -5.93 15.35
C CYS A 14 -10.92 -5.57 14.32
N VAL A 15 -11.95 -4.86 14.75
CA VAL A 15 -12.89 -4.21 13.84
C VAL A 15 -12.15 -3.02 13.21
N LYS A 16 -12.26 -2.90 11.89
CA LYS A 16 -11.65 -1.81 11.14
C LYS A 16 -12.65 -1.12 10.23
N SER A 17 -12.24 -0.02 9.63
CA SER A 17 -13.08 0.75 8.73
C SER A 17 -12.65 0.61 7.28
N ALA A 18 -13.63 0.71 6.38
CA ALA A 18 -13.40 0.95 4.95
C ALA A 18 -14.23 2.15 4.52
N THR A 19 -13.64 3.05 3.74
CA THR A 19 -14.33 4.21 3.18
C THR A 19 -14.47 4.06 1.67
N ILE A 20 -15.69 4.12 1.19
CA ILE A 20 -16.08 3.97 -0.21
C ILE A 20 -16.27 5.35 -0.82
N TYR A 21 -15.57 5.63 -1.91
CA TYR A 21 -15.71 6.83 -2.72
C TYR A 21 -16.26 6.45 -4.08
N LYS A 22 -17.40 7.04 -4.47
CA LYS A 22 -18.08 6.71 -5.73
C LYS A 22 -18.74 7.95 -6.32
N ASN A 23 -18.61 8.15 -7.63
CA ASN A 23 -19.39 9.13 -8.35
C ASN A 23 -20.69 8.45 -8.85
N PRO A 24 -21.87 8.83 -8.31
CA PRO A 24 -23.15 8.21 -8.68
C PRO A 24 -23.57 8.50 -10.14
N ASP A 25 -23.02 9.56 -10.74
CA ASP A 25 -23.35 10.00 -12.09
C ASP A 25 -22.49 9.32 -13.17
N VAL A 26 -21.53 8.47 -12.77
CA VAL A 26 -20.57 7.82 -13.65
C VAL A 26 -20.66 6.30 -13.53
N ILE A 27 -20.67 5.62 -14.69
CA ILE A 27 -20.69 4.16 -14.70
C ILE A 27 -19.35 3.63 -14.18
N SER A 28 -19.44 2.81 -13.15
CA SER A 28 -18.27 2.15 -12.55
C SER A 28 -17.75 1.04 -13.47
N ARG A 29 -16.44 1.07 -13.76
CA ARG A 29 -15.77 0.14 -14.71
C ARG A 29 -14.93 -0.91 -13.98
N ALA A 30 -14.11 -0.47 -13.04
CA ALA A 30 -13.33 -1.31 -12.13
C ALA A 30 -13.20 -0.57 -10.80
N CYS A 31 -12.98 -1.31 -9.71
CA CYS A 31 -12.85 -0.74 -8.38
C CYS A 31 -11.38 -0.64 -7.97
N ILE A 32 -10.95 0.49 -7.43
CA ILE A 32 -9.64 0.64 -6.82
C ILE A 32 -9.75 0.25 -5.35
N LEU A 33 -8.93 -0.69 -4.90
CA LEU A 33 -8.77 -1.08 -3.50
C LEU A 33 -7.48 -0.45 -2.98
N TYR A 34 -7.62 0.57 -2.13
CA TYR A 34 -6.52 1.41 -1.68
C TYR A 34 -6.05 1.06 -0.27
N PHE A 35 -4.73 1.01 -0.10
CA PHE A 35 -4.03 0.83 1.17
C PHE A 35 -3.01 1.95 1.39
N HIS A 36 -3.11 2.62 2.54
CA HIS A 36 -2.32 3.81 2.87
C HIS A 36 -0.84 3.51 3.15
N GLY A 37 -0.02 4.57 3.14
CA GLY A 37 1.37 4.52 3.55
C GLY A 37 1.56 4.58 5.08
N GLY A 38 2.77 4.98 5.51
CA GLY A 38 3.06 5.18 6.93
C GLY A 38 4.01 4.16 7.54
N GLY A 39 4.82 3.47 6.71
CA GLY A 39 5.87 2.57 7.17
C GLY A 39 5.38 1.43 8.04
N LEU A 40 4.13 1.02 7.93
CA LEU A 40 3.42 0.03 8.77
C LEU A 40 3.17 0.50 10.22
N LEU A 41 3.56 1.72 10.59
CA LEU A 41 3.52 2.23 11.97
C LEU A 41 2.50 3.35 12.18
N TYR A 42 2.13 4.08 11.10
CA TYR A 42 1.21 5.21 11.18
C TYR A 42 0.34 5.33 9.92
N GLY A 43 -0.59 6.27 9.94
CA GLY A 43 -1.51 6.52 8.84
C GLY A 43 -2.89 5.92 9.07
N TYR A 44 -3.78 6.14 8.13
CA TYR A 44 -5.14 5.59 8.09
C TYR A 44 -5.72 5.77 6.67
N ARG A 45 -6.80 5.11 6.38
CA ARG A 45 -7.45 5.01 5.06
C ARG A 45 -7.76 6.33 4.34
N CYS A 46 -7.94 7.43 5.07
CA CYS A 46 -8.34 8.73 4.50
C CYS A 46 -7.14 9.66 4.21
N ASP A 47 -5.95 9.12 3.96
CA ASP A 47 -4.74 9.90 3.71
C ASP A 47 -4.55 10.32 2.25
N LEU A 48 -5.37 9.80 1.33
CA LEU A 48 -5.28 10.10 -0.09
C LEU A 48 -5.80 11.52 -0.38
N PRO A 49 -5.04 12.36 -1.11
CA PRO A 49 -5.48 13.71 -1.44
C PRO A 49 -6.78 13.74 -2.24
N GLU A 50 -7.60 14.75 -2.02
CA GLU A 50 -8.92 14.90 -2.65
C GLU A 50 -8.85 14.88 -4.19
N ALA A 51 -7.82 15.48 -4.79
CA ALA A 51 -7.63 15.49 -6.23
C ALA A 51 -7.53 14.07 -6.83
N HIS A 52 -6.93 13.11 -6.10
CA HIS A 52 -6.89 11.71 -6.53
C HIS A 52 -8.30 11.10 -6.53
N LEU A 53 -9.05 11.32 -5.45
CA LEU A 53 -10.42 10.81 -5.30
C LEU A 53 -11.34 11.35 -6.40
N GLU A 54 -11.26 12.64 -6.69
CA GLU A 54 -12.03 13.28 -7.75
C GLU A 54 -11.69 12.73 -9.14
N GLN A 55 -10.40 12.62 -9.46
CA GLN A 55 -9.94 12.13 -10.75
C GLN A 55 -10.35 10.65 -10.97
N PHE A 56 -10.09 9.78 -10.01
CA PHE A 56 -10.43 8.35 -10.15
C PHE A 56 -11.95 8.14 -10.25
N THR A 57 -12.73 8.76 -9.38
CA THR A 57 -14.19 8.56 -9.37
C THR A 57 -14.85 9.17 -10.59
N SER A 58 -14.36 10.31 -11.10
CA SER A 58 -14.84 10.95 -12.33
C SER A 58 -14.50 10.15 -13.58
N ALA A 59 -13.39 9.38 -13.54
CA ALA A 59 -13.01 8.49 -14.64
C ALA A 59 -13.73 7.11 -14.62
N GLY A 60 -14.62 6.87 -13.66
CA GLY A 60 -15.37 5.62 -13.53
C GLY A 60 -14.68 4.54 -12.69
N PHE A 61 -13.74 4.94 -11.83
CA PHE A 61 -13.06 4.06 -10.91
C PHE A 61 -13.44 4.40 -9.46
N PRO A 62 -14.54 3.85 -8.93
CA PRO A 62 -14.82 3.94 -7.50
C PRO A 62 -13.65 3.39 -6.71
N LEU A 63 -13.43 3.93 -5.50
CA LEU A 63 -12.31 3.57 -4.65
C LEU A 63 -12.82 3.14 -3.27
N ILE A 64 -12.28 2.03 -2.77
CA ILE A 64 -12.45 1.60 -1.38
C ILE A 64 -11.09 1.74 -0.71
N ALA A 65 -11.02 2.63 0.27
CA ALA A 65 -9.85 2.81 1.10
C ALA A 65 -10.00 1.98 2.39
N PHE A 66 -9.03 1.11 2.65
CA PHE A 66 -9.03 0.22 3.81
C PHE A 66 -8.02 0.67 4.86
N ASP A 67 -8.42 0.58 6.12
CA ASP A 67 -7.46 0.47 7.21
C ASP A 67 -6.88 -0.94 7.26
N TYR A 68 -5.69 -1.07 7.83
CA TYR A 68 -5.05 -2.34 8.17
C TYR A 68 -4.35 -2.22 9.54
N PRO A 69 -4.16 -3.34 10.27
CA PRO A 69 -3.52 -3.28 11.59
C PRO A 69 -2.07 -2.80 11.49
N LEU A 70 -1.62 -2.09 12.52
CA LEU A 70 -0.33 -1.43 12.56
C LEU A 70 0.66 -2.13 13.49
N ALA A 71 1.95 -2.02 13.15
CA ALA A 71 3.04 -2.37 14.03
C ALA A 71 3.20 -1.31 15.15
N PRO A 72 3.81 -1.66 16.30
CA PRO A 72 4.36 -2.97 16.65
C PRO A 72 3.33 -3.96 17.19
N ALA A 73 2.05 -3.58 17.33
CA ALA A 73 1.01 -4.45 17.88
C ALA A 73 0.70 -5.67 16.97
N CYS A 74 1.00 -5.57 15.69
CA CYS A 74 0.87 -6.66 14.72
C CYS A 74 2.17 -6.85 13.95
N ASP A 75 2.51 -8.10 13.63
CA ASP A 75 3.66 -8.43 12.79
C ASP A 75 3.32 -8.31 11.28
N VAL A 76 4.34 -8.43 10.42
CA VAL A 76 4.16 -8.32 8.97
C VAL A 76 3.24 -9.41 8.40
N LYS A 77 3.23 -10.61 8.98
CA LYS A 77 2.34 -11.70 8.57
C LYS A 77 0.89 -11.35 8.85
N ASP A 78 0.63 -10.83 10.03
CA ASP A 78 -0.70 -10.40 10.48
C ASP A 78 -1.23 -9.24 9.63
N ILE A 79 -0.37 -8.24 9.37
CA ILE A 79 -0.71 -7.09 8.54
C ILE A 79 -1.03 -7.52 7.10
N LEU A 80 -0.17 -8.34 6.50
CA LEU A 80 -0.37 -8.85 5.14
C LEU A 80 -1.62 -9.72 5.03
N GLN A 81 -1.85 -10.58 6.04
CA GLN A 81 -3.06 -11.41 6.10
C GLN A 81 -4.32 -10.55 6.10
N ASP A 82 -4.35 -9.50 6.92
CA ASP A 82 -5.52 -8.61 7.02
C ASP A 82 -5.77 -7.82 5.73
N VAL A 83 -4.71 -7.39 5.03
CA VAL A 83 -4.81 -6.76 3.71
C VAL A 83 -5.40 -7.72 2.68
N ILE A 84 -4.90 -8.96 2.63
CA ILE A 84 -5.41 -9.98 1.71
C ILE A 84 -6.86 -10.36 2.06
N ASP A 85 -7.19 -10.47 3.35
CA ASP A 85 -8.56 -10.74 3.79
C ASP A 85 -9.53 -9.61 3.38
N SER A 86 -9.08 -8.34 3.40
CA SER A 86 -9.87 -7.20 2.90
C SER A 86 -10.18 -7.32 1.41
N VAL A 87 -9.17 -7.67 0.60
CA VAL A 87 -9.34 -7.90 -0.84
C VAL A 87 -10.26 -9.10 -1.09
N ASN A 88 -10.07 -10.19 -0.36
CA ASN A 88 -10.90 -11.38 -0.48
C ASN A 88 -12.35 -11.13 -0.04
N THR A 89 -12.57 -10.25 0.96
CA THR A 89 -13.92 -9.80 1.36
C THR A 89 -14.61 -9.02 0.24
N TYR A 90 -13.90 -8.12 -0.45
CA TYR A 90 -14.44 -7.46 -1.64
C TYR A 90 -14.89 -8.46 -2.71
N LEU A 91 -14.15 -9.54 -2.91
CA LEU A 91 -14.46 -10.56 -3.91
C LEU A 91 -15.63 -11.46 -3.52
N THR A 92 -15.82 -11.75 -2.22
CA THR A 92 -16.83 -12.69 -1.73
C THR A 92 -18.09 -12.05 -1.22
N GLU A 93 -18.02 -10.80 -0.77
CA GLU A 93 -19.12 -10.03 -0.18
C GLU A 93 -19.27 -8.64 -0.84
N PRO A 94 -19.38 -8.56 -2.19
CA PRO A 94 -19.35 -7.27 -2.91
C PRO A 94 -20.50 -6.34 -2.52
N ASP A 95 -21.65 -6.88 -2.09
CA ASP A 95 -22.82 -6.12 -1.69
C ASP A 95 -22.55 -5.24 -0.45
N LEU A 96 -21.58 -5.63 0.37
CA LEU A 96 -21.17 -4.87 1.55
C LEU A 96 -20.68 -3.45 1.17
N PHE A 97 -20.04 -3.32 0.03
CA PHE A 97 -19.45 -2.05 -0.43
C PHE A 97 -20.38 -1.19 -1.30
N GLN A 98 -21.53 -1.71 -1.70
CA GLN A 98 -22.56 -0.97 -2.45
C GLN A 98 -22.05 -0.29 -3.74
N ILE A 99 -21.02 -0.85 -4.37
CA ILE A 99 -20.47 -0.34 -5.64
C ILE A 99 -21.28 -0.81 -6.82
N THR A 100 -21.75 -2.05 -6.78
CA THR A 100 -22.57 -2.69 -7.81
C THR A 100 -24.01 -2.82 -7.36
N VAL A 101 -24.86 -3.28 -8.28
CA VAL A 101 -26.26 -3.66 -7.93
C VAL A 101 -26.19 -4.90 -7.01
N PRO A 102 -26.98 -4.93 -5.92
CA PRO A 102 -27.01 -6.07 -5.01
C PRO A 102 -27.21 -7.41 -5.74
N GLY A 103 -26.42 -8.42 -5.35
CA GLY A 103 -26.45 -9.74 -5.95
C GLY A 103 -25.69 -9.87 -7.28
N SER A 104 -25.05 -8.81 -7.77
CA SER A 104 -24.16 -8.89 -8.94
C SER A 104 -22.73 -9.28 -8.54
N ASN A 105 -21.95 -9.78 -9.53
CA ASN A 105 -20.53 -10.03 -9.31
C ASN A 105 -19.76 -8.74 -8.99
N PRO A 106 -18.67 -8.81 -8.21
CA PRO A 106 -17.79 -7.67 -8.01
C PRO A 106 -17.20 -7.20 -9.35
N LEU A 107 -16.98 -5.88 -9.46
CA LEU A 107 -16.24 -5.33 -10.58
C LEU A 107 -14.81 -5.91 -10.63
N PRO A 108 -14.16 -5.90 -11.80
CA PRO A 108 -12.71 -6.02 -11.84
C PRO A 108 -12.08 -5.05 -10.85
N TYR A 109 -10.98 -5.43 -10.19
CA TYR A 109 -10.36 -4.58 -9.20
C TYR A 109 -8.89 -4.32 -9.49
N VAL A 110 -8.41 -3.18 -9.03
CA VAL A 110 -7.02 -2.74 -9.10
C VAL A 110 -6.54 -2.50 -7.67
N LEU A 111 -5.38 -3.04 -7.31
CA LEU A 111 -4.76 -2.71 -6.03
C LEU A 111 -4.00 -1.39 -6.16
N PHE A 112 -4.17 -0.52 -5.20
CA PHE A 112 -3.42 0.73 -5.12
C PHE A 112 -2.80 0.88 -3.74
N GLY A 113 -1.51 1.10 -3.70
CA GLY A 113 -0.79 1.37 -2.47
C GLY A 113 0.16 2.54 -2.61
N ARG A 114 0.38 3.23 -1.50
CA ARG A 114 1.40 4.28 -1.35
C ARG A 114 2.43 3.84 -0.32
N SER A 115 3.74 3.96 -0.64
CA SER A 115 4.81 3.60 0.30
C SER A 115 4.64 2.16 0.86
N SER A 116 4.50 1.99 2.16
CA SER A 116 4.23 0.70 2.80
C SER A 116 2.92 0.04 2.34
N GLY A 117 1.91 0.81 1.97
CA GLY A 117 0.70 0.27 1.34
C GLY A 117 1.00 -0.33 -0.04
N ALA A 118 1.92 0.28 -0.81
CA ALA A 118 2.38 -0.31 -2.07
C ALA A 118 3.18 -1.60 -1.84
N TYR A 119 4.01 -1.64 -0.81
CA TYR A 119 4.69 -2.86 -0.39
C TYR A 119 3.69 -3.98 -0.09
N LEU A 120 2.67 -3.71 0.70
CA LEU A 120 1.63 -4.68 1.05
C LEU A 120 0.83 -5.16 -0.17
N THR A 121 0.47 -4.25 -1.08
CA THR A 121 -0.26 -4.63 -2.31
C THR A 121 0.60 -5.46 -3.26
N LEU A 122 1.88 -5.15 -3.40
CA LEU A 122 2.82 -5.94 -4.20
C LEU A 122 3.02 -7.34 -3.61
N LEU A 123 3.19 -7.47 -2.28
CA LEU A 123 3.26 -8.77 -1.61
C LEU A 123 1.95 -9.55 -1.76
N SER A 124 0.80 -8.88 -1.66
CA SER A 124 -0.51 -9.51 -1.86
C SER A 124 -0.63 -10.13 -3.24
N VAL A 125 -0.20 -9.42 -4.29
CA VAL A 125 -0.20 -9.95 -5.67
C VAL A 125 0.85 -11.04 -5.84
N ALA A 126 2.03 -10.90 -5.24
CA ALA A 126 3.06 -11.93 -5.25
C ALA A 126 2.59 -13.24 -4.61
N SER A 127 1.62 -13.21 -3.67
CA SER A 127 1.07 -14.43 -3.04
C SER A 127 0.48 -15.44 -4.04
N ILE A 128 0.09 -14.96 -5.22
CA ILE A 128 -0.42 -15.77 -6.34
C ILE A 128 0.44 -15.63 -7.60
N GLY A 129 1.62 -15.03 -7.47
CA GLY A 129 2.62 -14.91 -8.51
C GLY A 129 3.38 -16.22 -8.72
N LYS A 130 4.30 -16.19 -9.67
CA LYS A 130 5.20 -17.32 -9.91
C LYS A 130 6.44 -17.19 -9.05
N HIS A 131 6.71 -18.21 -8.26
CA HIS A 131 7.88 -18.25 -7.37
C HIS A 131 8.90 -19.29 -7.84
N ASP A 132 10.16 -19.01 -7.55
CA ASP A 132 11.27 -19.94 -7.80
C ASP A 132 11.37 -21.06 -6.74
N PHE A 133 10.44 -21.06 -5.77
CA PHE A 133 10.34 -22.07 -4.70
C PHE A 133 8.87 -22.23 -4.27
N SER A 134 8.59 -23.28 -3.50
CA SER A 134 7.24 -23.51 -2.94
C SER A 134 7.01 -22.60 -1.74
N MET A 135 5.97 -21.78 -1.83
CA MET A 135 5.51 -20.95 -0.70
C MET A 135 4.89 -21.85 0.39
N PRO A 136 5.05 -21.51 1.67
CA PRO A 136 4.36 -22.18 2.75
C PRO A 136 2.83 -22.08 2.62
N ASP A 137 2.12 -23.18 2.90
CA ASP A 137 0.65 -23.23 2.79
C ASP A 137 -0.08 -22.31 3.80
N ASP A 138 0.60 -21.90 4.86
CA ASP A 138 0.04 -21.03 5.91
C ASP A 138 0.19 -19.52 5.63
N LEU A 139 0.80 -19.16 4.51
CA LEU A 139 0.84 -17.76 4.07
C LEU A 139 -0.48 -17.38 3.38
N PRO A 140 -0.93 -16.14 3.60
CA PRO A 140 -2.17 -15.66 2.99
C PRO A 140 -2.06 -15.55 1.47
N THR A 141 -3.14 -15.86 0.76
CA THR A 141 -3.20 -15.77 -0.71
C THR A 141 -4.44 -15.05 -1.20
N LEU A 142 -4.31 -14.30 -2.29
CA LEU A 142 -5.45 -13.73 -3.00
C LEU A 142 -6.27 -14.83 -3.69
N LYS A 143 -7.61 -14.73 -3.62
CA LYS A 143 -8.51 -15.66 -4.30
C LYS A 143 -8.57 -15.46 -5.82
N LYS A 144 -8.22 -14.27 -6.29
CA LYS A 144 -8.25 -13.90 -7.71
C LYS A 144 -7.21 -12.81 -7.97
N ALA A 145 -6.58 -12.82 -9.12
CA ALA A 145 -5.67 -11.77 -9.53
C ALA A 145 -6.40 -10.43 -9.77
N PRO A 146 -5.81 -9.28 -9.37
CA PRO A 146 -6.31 -7.96 -9.76
C PRO A 146 -6.13 -7.74 -11.27
N ALA A 147 -6.84 -6.78 -11.83
CA ALA A 147 -6.61 -6.31 -13.18
C ALA A 147 -5.25 -5.60 -13.33
N GLY A 148 -4.75 -4.99 -12.27
CA GLY A 148 -3.45 -4.33 -12.21
C GLY A 148 -3.11 -3.83 -10.81
N VAL A 149 -1.90 -3.29 -10.67
CA VAL A 149 -1.40 -2.66 -9.43
C VAL A 149 -0.93 -1.24 -9.72
N LEU A 150 -1.29 -0.30 -8.88
CA LEU A 150 -0.70 1.04 -8.76
C LEU A 150 0.22 1.05 -7.54
N SER A 151 1.51 1.27 -7.76
CA SER A 151 2.54 1.34 -6.73
C SER A 151 3.19 2.72 -6.74
N TYR A 152 2.78 3.58 -5.82
CA TYR A 152 3.40 4.90 -5.67
C TYR A 152 4.48 4.83 -4.61
N TYR A 153 5.72 5.17 -5.02
CA TYR A 153 6.94 5.12 -4.20
C TYR A 153 7.01 3.88 -3.30
N GLY A 154 6.55 2.75 -3.88
CA GLY A 154 6.59 1.44 -3.23
C GLY A 154 7.95 0.78 -3.31
N TYR A 155 8.09 -0.26 -2.55
CA TYR A 155 9.28 -1.11 -2.47
C TYR A 155 8.86 -2.57 -2.35
N GLY A 156 9.81 -3.48 -2.42
CA GLY A 156 9.51 -4.90 -2.29
C GLY A 156 10.72 -5.80 -2.35
N PHE A 157 11.85 -5.33 -2.89
CA PHE A 157 13.07 -6.15 -2.95
C PHE A 157 13.88 -6.07 -1.67
N LEU A 158 13.85 -4.93 -0.97
CA LEU A 158 14.53 -4.73 0.31
C LEU A 158 16.02 -5.09 0.20
N GLU A 159 16.67 -4.62 -0.89
CA GLU A 159 18.09 -4.80 -1.11
C GLU A 159 18.91 -3.72 -0.42
N ASP A 160 20.23 -3.96 -0.32
CA ASP A 160 21.21 -3.02 0.25
C ASP A 160 20.94 -2.62 1.70
N LEU A 161 20.04 -3.33 2.40
CA LEU A 161 19.72 -3.13 3.82
C LEU A 161 19.39 -1.67 4.18
N TRP A 162 18.87 -0.89 3.23
CA TRP A 162 18.52 0.51 3.44
C TRP A 162 17.52 0.72 4.60
N TYR A 163 16.71 -0.27 4.86
CA TYR A 163 15.67 -0.30 5.90
C TYR A 163 16.22 -0.72 7.28
N GLU A 164 17.44 -1.27 7.34
CA GLU A 164 18.15 -1.65 8.57
C GLU A 164 19.27 -0.68 8.94
N ASN A 165 19.66 0.19 8.01
CA ASN A 165 20.64 1.22 8.26
C ASN A 165 19.94 2.52 8.71
N PRO A 166 20.54 3.26 9.68
CA PRO A 166 20.08 4.60 10.02
C PRO A 166 19.97 5.49 8.78
N SER A 167 18.79 6.03 8.52
CA SER A 167 18.56 6.89 7.37
C SER A 167 19.16 8.26 7.57
N HIS A 168 20.00 8.71 6.65
CA HIS A 168 20.63 10.01 6.71
C HIS A 168 19.60 11.16 6.79
N TYR A 169 18.52 11.08 6.04
CA TYR A 169 17.46 12.08 6.09
C TYR A 169 16.82 12.15 7.48
N TYR A 170 16.43 11.01 8.05
CA TYR A 170 15.79 10.99 9.37
C TYR A 170 16.74 11.41 10.50
N GLN A 171 18.04 11.22 10.34
CA GLN A 171 19.05 11.73 11.28
C GLN A 171 19.16 13.27 11.30
N THR A 172 18.63 13.96 10.28
CA THR A 172 18.56 15.45 10.27
C THR A 172 17.39 15.98 11.09
N LEU A 173 16.41 15.12 11.41
CA LEU A 173 15.26 15.47 12.25
C LEU A 173 15.63 15.42 13.75
N PRO A 174 14.81 16.00 14.64
CA PRO A 174 15.00 15.87 16.07
C PRO A 174 15.14 14.40 16.48
N THR A 175 16.13 14.12 17.33
CA THR A 175 16.41 12.74 17.79
C THR A 175 15.26 12.19 18.62
N MET A 176 14.74 11.03 18.23
CA MET A 176 13.71 10.32 18.97
C MET A 176 14.33 9.24 19.86
N SER A 177 13.79 9.10 21.07
CA SER A 177 14.15 8.05 22.00
C SER A 177 13.33 6.78 21.76
N GLU A 178 13.87 5.61 22.09
CA GLU A 178 13.14 4.34 22.05
C GLU A 178 11.88 4.35 22.94
N ALA A 179 11.86 5.14 24.00
CA ALA A 179 10.70 5.32 24.87
C ALA A 179 9.44 5.81 24.12
N ILE A 180 9.58 6.34 22.88
CA ILE A 180 8.42 6.71 22.06
C ILE A 180 7.56 5.48 21.74
N LEU A 181 8.14 4.30 21.68
CA LEU A 181 7.42 3.06 21.40
C LEU A 181 6.45 2.67 22.53
N ASP A 182 6.77 3.08 23.79
CA ASP A 182 5.92 2.83 24.96
C ASP A 182 4.61 3.64 24.90
N SER A 183 4.55 4.67 24.04
CA SER A 183 3.35 5.48 23.83
C SER A 183 2.37 4.88 22.80
N LEU A 184 2.81 3.89 22.04
CA LEU A 184 1.97 3.22 21.06
C LEU A 184 1.04 2.20 21.73
N PRO A 185 -0.18 1.97 21.19
CA PRO A 185 -1.05 0.93 21.70
C PRO A 185 -0.40 -0.45 21.62
N SER A 186 -0.51 -1.24 22.69
CA SER A 186 -0.08 -2.65 22.70
C SER A 186 -1.06 -3.59 22.03
N GLU A 187 -2.33 -3.20 21.95
CA GLU A 187 -3.39 -3.97 21.33
C GLU A 187 -3.49 -3.66 19.83
N PRO A 188 -3.93 -4.61 18.99
CA PRO A 188 -4.15 -4.39 17.57
C PRO A 188 -5.06 -3.19 17.29
N HIS A 189 -4.58 -2.26 16.50
CA HIS A 189 -5.25 -1.03 16.10
C HIS A 189 -4.95 -0.73 14.63
N THR A 190 -5.79 0.08 13.99
CA THR A 190 -5.73 0.32 12.53
C THR A 190 -5.59 1.79 12.16
N GLU A 191 -5.60 2.68 13.13
CA GLU A 191 -5.40 4.11 12.93
C GLU A 191 -4.19 4.57 13.72
N GLY A 192 -3.23 5.17 13.04
CA GLY A 192 -2.02 5.72 13.63
C GLY A 192 -1.88 7.21 13.28
N PRO A 193 -2.48 8.12 14.06
CA PRO A 193 -2.39 9.56 13.79
C PRO A 193 -0.94 10.05 13.76
N LEU A 194 -0.66 11.02 12.87
CA LEU A 194 0.69 11.58 12.70
C LEU A 194 1.27 12.15 13.98
N ASP A 195 0.47 12.84 14.77
CA ASP A 195 0.90 13.50 16.01
C ASP A 195 1.39 12.53 17.10
N THR A 196 0.98 11.26 17.04
CA THR A 196 1.35 10.25 18.04
C THR A 196 2.26 9.14 17.47
N HIS A 197 2.04 8.73 16.23
CA HIS A 197 2.71 7.55 15.66
C HIS A 197 3.90 7.87 14.75
N TYR A 198 3.91 9.06 14.10
CA TYR A 198 5.01 9.41 13.19
C TYR A 198 6.38 9.47 13.88
N SER A 199 6.41 9.90 15.15
CA SER A 199 7.66 9.91 15.94
C SER A 199 8.27 8.53 16.12
N ALA A 200 7.46 7.47 16.20
CA ALA A 200 7.94 6.10 16.24
C ALA A 200 8.57 5.67 14.90
N TYR A 201 7.99 6.09 13.78
CA TYR A 201 8.60 5.86 12.46
C TYR A 201 9.93 6.62 12.33
N VAL A 202 9.99 7.89 12.77
CA VAL A 202 11.25 8.66 12.81
C VAL A 202 12.30 7.92 13.62
N TYR A 203 11.97 7.46 14.85
CA TYR A 203 12.87 6.65 15.65
C TYR A 203 13.36 5.39 14.92
N ALA A 204 12.43 4.64 14.31
CA ALA A 204 12.74 3.42 13.60
C ALA A 204 13.73 3.65 12.43
N ARG A 205 13.56 4.75 11.70
CA ARG A 205 14.43 5.16 10.60
C ARG A 205 15.77 5.76 11.06
N GLN A 206 15.78 6.48 12.18
CA GLN A 206 17.01 7.01 12.80
C GLN A 206 17.89 5.91 13.35
N SER A 207 17.31 4.87 13.90
CA SER A 207 18.02 3.77 14.59
C SER A 207 18.30 2.55 13.70
N GLY A 208 17.70 2.48 12.50
CA GLY A 208 17.75 1.29 11.64
C GLY A 208 16.92 0.11 12.19
N LYS A 209 15.98 0.37 13.10
CA LYS A 209 15.16 -0.67 13.75
C LYS A 209 13.80 -0.91 13.10
N TRP A 210 13.53 -0.32 11.92
CA TRP A 210 12.21 -0.40 11.29
C TRP A 210 11.70 -1.85 11.18
N LYS A 211 12.46 -2.75 10.61
CA LYS A 211 12.07 -4.16 10.45
C LYS A 211 11.80 -4.85 11.79
N SER A 212 12.60 -4.57 12.81
CA SER A 212 12.47 -5.21 14.12
C SER A 212 11.21 -4.83 14.90
N LEU A 213 10.43 -3.86 14.42
CA LEU A 213 9.14 -3.49 15.00
C LEU A 213 7.97 -4.38 14.54
N PHE A 214 8.16 -5.14 13.46
CA PHE A 214 7.09 -5.98 12.89
C PHE A 214 7.56 -7.35 12.42
N TYR A 215 8.83 -7.70 12.66
CA TYR A 215 9.37 -9.02 12.31
C TYR A 215 10.44 -9.45 13.31
N HIS A 216 10.24 -10.62 13.93
CA HIS A 216 11.05 -11.12 15.05
C HIS A 216 11.65 -12.51 14.80
N ASP A 217 11.49 -13.07 13.60
CA ASP A 217 12.02 -14.39 13.24
C ASP A 217 13.34 -14.24 12.43
N ARG A 218 13.79 -15.33 11.83
CA ARG A 218 15.07 -15.40 11.10
C ARG A 218 15.04 -14.56 9.82
N GLU A 219 16.07 -13.76 9.61
CA GLU A 219 16.26 -12.88 8.45
C GLU A 219 15.95 -13.55 7.11
N LYS A 220 16.45 -14.79 6.90
CA LYS A 220 16.21 -15.51 5.66
C LYS A 220 14.73 -15.69 5.33
N TYR A 221 13.87 -15.87 6.33
CA TYR A 221 12.44 -16.04 6.11
C TYR A 221 11.75 -14.73 5.80
N PHE A 222 12.24 -13.61 6.37
CA PHE A 222 11.79 -12.29 5.97
C PHE A 222 12.00 -12.06 4.48
N LEU A 223 13.22 -12.29 4.01
CA LEU A 223 13.58 -12.11 2.60
C LEU A 223 12.91 -13.13 1.67
N LEU A 224 12.61 -14.34 2.16
CA LEU A 224 11.91 -15.35 1.39
C LEU A 224 10.42 -15.05 1.21
N TYR A 225 9.75 -14.63 2.28
CA TYR A 225 8.27 -14.59 2.32
C TYR A 225 7.69 -13.17 2.26
N TYR A 226 8.49 -12.18 2.68
CA TYR A 226 8.07 -10.78 2.74
C TYR A 226 8.89 -9.87 1.83
N SER A 227 9.48 -10.44 0.76
CA SER A 227 10.10 -9.68 -0.31
C SER A 227 9.74 -10.25 -1.69
N LEU A 228 9.96 -9.43 -2.73
CA LEU A 228 9.73 -9.82 -4.13
C LEU A 228 10.96 -10.53 -4.75
N ARG A 229 11.99 -10.81 -3.98
CA ARG A 229 13.27 -11.34 -4.51
C ARG A 229 13.07 -12.62 -5.32
N LEU A 230 12.26 -13.52 -4.80
CA LEU A 230 12.02 -14.85 -5.38
C LEU A 230 10.69 -14.97 -6.13
N CYS A 231 9.92 -13.90 -6.26
CA CYS A 231 8.75 -13.86 -7.14
C CYS A 231 9.22 -13.50 -8.55
N SER A 232 9.26 -14.47 -9.44
CA SER A 232 9.76 -14.28 -10.81
C SER A 232 8.77 -13.56 -11.72
N GLU A 233 7.46 -13.67 -11.45
CA GLU A 233 6.41 -13.12 -12.29
C GLU A 233 5.19 -12.72 -11.46
N LEU A 234 4.67 -11.52 -11.69
CA LEU A 234 3.40 -11.07 -11.13
C LEU A 234 2.25 -11.36 -12.12
N PRO A 235 1.05 -11.72 -11.64
CA PRO A 235 -0.06 -12.17 -12.49
C PRO A 235 -0.82 -11.03 -13.19
N CYS A 236 -0.37 -9.78 -13.07
CA CYS A 236 -1.02 -8.61 -13.64
C CYS A 236 -0.01 -7.48 -13.90
N PRO A 237 -0.34 -6.54 -14.81
CA PRO A 237 0.50 -5.38 -15.06
C PRO A 237 0.60 -4.46 -13.84
N VAL A 238 1.72 -3.75 -13.73
CA VAL A 238 2.04 -2.83 -12.64
C VAL A 238 2.34 -1.45 -13.22
N PHE A 239 1.80 -0.41 -12.59
CA PHE A 239 2.19 0.98 -12.79
C PHE A 239 2.96 1.45 -11.55
N CYS A 240 4.18 1.94 -11.74
CA CYS A 240 5.03 2.43 -10.66
C CYS A 240 5.30 3.92 -10.83
N ALA A 241 5.18 4.68 -9.74
CA ALA A 241 5.56 6.10 -9.67
C ALA A 241 6.57 6.31 -8.54
N HIS A 242 7.64 7.10 -8.81
CA HIS A 242 8.68 7.36 -7.80
C HIS A 242 9.44 8.65 -8.10
N SER A 243 9.96 9.32 -7.07
CA SER A 243 10.84 10.48 -7.24
C SER A 243 12.32 10.06 -7.28
N THR A 244 13.10 10.74 -8.12
CA THR A 244 14.50 10.35 -8.39
C THR A 244 15.43 10.43 -7.19
N GLY A 245 15.15 11.32 -6.26
CA GLY A 245 15.95 11.55 -5.06
C GLY A 245 15.19 11.25 -3.76
N ASP A 246 14.23 10.35 -3.80
CA ASP A 246 13.41 9.96 -2.64
C ASP A 246 14.28 9.73 -1.40
N THR A 247 13.95 10.43 -0.33
CA THR A 247 14.74 10.43 0.91
C THR A 247 14.36 9.31 1.88
N ASP A 248 13.29 8.58 1.60
CA ASP A 248 12.79 7.50 2.45
C ASP A 248 13.00 6.12 1.82
N VAL A 249 12.52 5.93 0.59
CA VAL A 249 12.65 4.69 -0.18
C VAL A 249 13.63 4.90 -1.34
N PRO A 250 14.74 4.17 -1.41
CA PRO A 250 15.71 4.35 -2.48
C PRO A 250 15.12 4.14 -3.88
N PHE A 251 15.48 5.00 -4.83
CA PHE A 251 15.07 4.90 -6.23
C PHE A 251 15.43 3.54 -6.88
N ALA A 252 16.44 2.85 -6.34
CA ALA A 252 16.82 1.51 -6.76
C ALA A 252 15.69 0.47 -6.62
N GLU A 253 14.81 0.60 -5.62
CA GLU A 253 13.62 -0.24 -5.47
C GLU A 253 12.67 -0.09 -6.68
N PHE A 254 12.42 1.16 -7.09
CA PHE A 254 11.63 1.46 -8.28
C PHE A 254 12.27 0.92 -9.56
N GLN A 255 13.58 1.12 -9.75
CA GLN A 255 14.29 0.60 -10.91
C GLN A 255 14.14 -0.91 -11.02
N LYS A 256 14.31 -1.61 -9.90
CA LYS A 256 14.21 -3.06 -9.86
C LYS A 256 12.78 -3.57 -10.13
N LEU A 257 11.75 -2.90 -9.57
CA LEU A 257 10.35 -3.20 -9.86
C LEU A 257 10.06 -3.07 -11.36
N THR A 258 10.51 -1.96 -11.96
CA THR A 258 10.22 -1.68 -13.37
C THR A 258 10.99 -2.57 -14.32
N GLU A 259 12.22 -2.95 -13.98
CA GLU A 259 13.03 -3.87 -14.77
C GLU A 259 12.51 -5.31 -14.69
N LYS A 260 12.29 -5.82 -13.48
CA LYS A 260 11.92 -7.23 -13.27
C LYS A 260 10.51 -7.54 -13.80
N TYR A 261 9.55 -6.66 -13.59
CA TYR A 261 8.15 -6.90 -13.95
C TYR A 261 7.68 -6.11 -15.16
N HIS A 262 8.60 -5.44 -15.88
CA HIS A 262 8.28 -4.60 -17.04
C HIS A 262 7.16 -3.58 -16.74
N ALA A 263 7.19 -3.02 -15.52
CA ALA A 263 6.15 -2.12 -15.07
C ALA A 263 6.15 -0.80 -15.88
N ILE A 264 4.96 -0.26 -16.10
CA ILE A 264 4.83 1.11 -16.61
C ILE A 264 5.33 2.05 -15.52
N ARG A 265 6.13 3.04 -15.91
CA ARG A 265 6.87 3.88 -14.98
C ARG A 265 6.55 5.35 -15.14
N PHE A 266 6.31 6.02 -14.03
CA PHE A 266 6.30 7.47 -13.92
C PHE A 266 7.44 7.92 -13.01
N ILE A 267 8.27 8.82 -13.49
CA ILE A 267 9.45 9.32 -12.75
C ILE A 267 9.24 10.81 -12.47
N ALA A 268 9.11 11.14 -11.18
CA ALA A 268 9.08 12.51 -10.72
C ALA A 268 10.51 13.03 -10.43
N SER A 269 10.78 14.26 -10.78
CA SER A 269 12.02 14.92 -10.40
C SER A 269 11.90 15.51 -9.00
N GLY A 270 12.88 15.27 -8.15
CA GLY A 270 12.90 15.81 -6.78
C GLY A 270 13.29 14.76 -5.76
N SER A 271 13.21 15.16 -4.48
CA SER A 271 13.63 14.33 -3.34
C SER A 271 12.49 13.99 -2.38
N GLN A 272 11.28 14.46 -2.65
CA GLN A 272 10.15 14.22 -1.78
C GLN A 272 9.60 12.79 -2.00
N HIS A 273 9.44 12.05 -0.92
CA HIS A 273 8.90 10.68 -0.94
C HIS A 273 7.45 10.67 -1.44
N ASP A 274 6.57 11.40 -0.78
CA ASP A 274 5.14 11.49 -1.09
C ASP A 274 4.83 12.72 -1.98
N PHE A 275 5.54 12.84 -3.11
CA PHE A 275 5.49 14.01 -4.01
C PHE A 275 4.10 14.31 -4.57
N ASP A 276 3.23 13.34 -4.62
CA ASP A 276 1.85 13.44 -5.10
C ASP A 276 0.90 14.16 -4.11
N ARG A 277 1.36 14.49 -2.89
CA ARG A 277 0.61 15.34 -1.95
C ARG A 277 0.53 16.79 -2.39
N ASP A 278 1.51 17.28 -3.16
CA ASP A 278 1.42 18.56 -3.83
C ASP A 278 0.55 18.45 -5.08
N THR A 279 -0.76 18.52 -4.89
CA THR A 279 -1.76 18.35 -5.95
C THR A 279 -1.78 19.51 -6.96
N ASP A 280 -1.16 20.64 -6.64
CA ASP A 280 -1.03 21.77 -7.54
C ASP A 280 0.16 21.65 -8.49
N SER A 281 1.12 20.79 -8.17
CA SER A 281 2.30 20.57 -9.01
C SER A 281 1.95 19.98 -10.38
N ALA A 282 2.70 20.36 -11.40
CA ALA A 282 2.53 19.81 -12.74
C ALA A 282 2.84 18.31 -12.77
N GLN A 283 3.77 17.85 -11.94
CA GLN A 283 4.15 16.44 -11.87
C GLN A 283 3.00 15.58 -11.33
N THR A 284 2.30 16.02 -10.28
CA THR A 284 1.15 15.28 -9.73
C THR A 284 -0.02 15.26 -10.72
N LYS A 285 -0.28 16.36 -11.41
CA LYS A 285 -1.33 16.41 -12.46
C LYS A 285 -1.04 15.43 -13.60
N GLU A 286 0.21 15.36 -14.05
CA GLU A 286 0.60 14.40 -15.10
C GLU A 286 0.60 12.96 -14.57
N LEU A 287 1.05 12.72 -13.34
CA LEU A 287 0.94 11.40 -12.69
C LEU A 287 -0.50 10.89 -12.69
N LEU A 288 -1.45 11.71 -12.27
CA LEU A 288 -2.87 11.32 -12.22
C LEU A 288 -3.42 11.00 -13.61
N LYS A 289 -3.06 11.81 -14.61
CA LYS A 289 -3.46 11.58 -16.01
C LYS A 289 -2.89 10.26 -16.56
N GLU A 290 -1.59 9.98 -16.32
CA GLU A 290 -0.97 8.73 -16.77
C GLU A 290 -1.54 7.52 -16.03
N THR A 291 -1.82 7.66 -14.72
CA THR A 291 -2.48 6.62 -13.93
C THR A 291 -3.85 6.27 -14.49
N ILE A 292 -4.68 7.29 -14.81
CA ILE A 292 -6.00 7.06 -15.42
C ILE A 292 -5.87 6.41 -16.80
N THR A 293 -4.88 6.85 -17.58
CA THR A 293 -4.59 6.23 -18.89
C THR A 293 -4.26 4.74 -18.70
N PHE A 294 -3.40 4.39 -17.75
CA PHE A 294 -3.10 3.00 -17.43
C PHE A 294 -4.35 2.23 -16.99
N LEU A 295 -5.16 2.78 -16.09
CA LEU A 295 -6.39 2.14 -15.64
C LEU A 295 -7.34 1.80 -16.79
N HIS A 296 -7.45 2.67 -17.79
CA HIS A 296 -8.26 2.42 -18.98
C HIS A 296 -7.70 1.31 -19.89
N THR A 297 -6.42 0.97 -19.80
CA THR A 297 -5.85 -0.17 -20.55
C THR A 297 -6.18 -1.52 -19.93
N LEU A 298 -6.66 -1.54 -18.69
CA LEU A 298 -6.94 -2.76 -17.92
C LEU A 298 -8.36 -3.32 -18.13
N ILE A 299 -9.26 -2.52 -18.77
CA ILE A 299 -10.70 -2.79 -18.83
C ILE A 299 -11.26 -2.62 -20.23
#